data_c60433cc4126c5c39d1e1875968818c4
#
_entry.id   c60433cc4126c5c39d1e1875968818c4
#
_cell.length_a   1.000
_cell.length_b   1.000
_cell.length_c   1.000
_cell.angle_alpha   90.00
_cell.angle_beta   90.00
_cell.angle_gamma   90.00
#
_symmetry.space_group_name_H-M   'P 1'
#
loop_
_entity.id
_entity.type
_entity.pdbx_description
1 polymer ?
#
loop_
_entity_poly.entity_id
_entity_poly.type
_entity_poly.pdbx_seq_one_letter_code
_entity_poly.pdbx_strand_id
1 'polypeptide(L)'
;IDWLCIPSFDAPSVFASLLDRQAGSFRFAPIGINHPSARAYEPGTNVLVTTWKTPSGWVVVRDALTMGPYPGEDSITPHTRPPTDYDAEHMLVRTVVCIEGQVGIDLVCEPCFDYGRTPAEWTLADGDPHMADASGAGQTFRLRSNLALGIESSRVRGRHKLEPGERAYCALSWAKGLEAPADVEDAEARVAATTRFWRSWIGRARLPDHHFSEAIQRSALAIKGLTYMPTGATVAAPTTSLPETPGGERNWDYRYTWMRDSTFTLQALHGLNLDMEADEFIQFIADLEPTEDGSLQIMYGIDGRRDLTESTRDDLSGYEGARPVRIG
;
A
#
# COMPACT_ATOMS: atom_id res chain seq x y z
N ILE A 1 -5.76 4.52 -6.56
CA ILE A 1 -5.71 3.46 -5.53
C ILE A 1 -7.09 2.85 -5.44
N ASP A 2 -7.16 1.57 -5.68
CA ASP A 2 -8.41 0.81 -5.78
C ASP A 2 -8.55 -0.21 -4.64
N TRP A 3 -7.47 -0.38 -3.87
CA TRP A 3 -7.42 -1.21 -2.67
C TRP A 3 -6.40 -0.67 -1.67
N LEU A 4 -6.83 -0.47 -0.42
CA LEU A 4 -5.95 -0.15 0.71
C LEU A 4 -6.66 -0.47 2.02
N CYS A 5 -5.99 -1.23 2.88
CA CYS A 5 -6.39 -1.47 4.27
C CYS A 5 -5.52 -0.61 5.20
N ILE A 6 -6.11 -0.07 6.25
CA ILE A 6 -5.44 0.75 7.25
C ILE A 6 -5.98 0.37 8.63
N PRO A 7 -5.12 0.18 9.65
CA PRO A 7 -3.67 0.42 9.67
C PRO A 7 -2.81 -0.75 9.18
N SER A 8 -3.37 -1.93 8.96
CA SER A 8 -2.65 -3.15 8.62
C SER A 8 -3.30 -3.90 7.46
N PHE A 9 -2.61 -4.93 6.92
CA PHE A 9 -3.11 -5.71 5.77
C PHE A 9 -4.50 -6.31 5.99
N ASP A 10 -4.75 -6.84 7.17
CA ASP A 10 -5.97 -7.56 7.56
C ASP A 10 -7.03 -6.67 8.23
N ALA A 11 -6.75 -5.37 8.35
CA ALA A 11 -7.73 -4.38 8.77
C ALA A 11 -8.84 -4.19 7.72
N PRO A 12 -10.00 -3.65 8.11
CA PRO A 12 -11.01 -3.24 7.16
C PRO A 12 -10.46 -2.26 6.11
N SER A 13 -10.84 -2.46 4.85
CA SER A 13 -10.39 -1.58 3.79
C SER A 13 -11.00 -0.18 3.89
N VAL A 14 -10.24 0.81 3.44
CA VAL A 14 -10.66 2.22 3.30
C VAL A 14 -10.84 2.61 1.84
N PHE A 15 -10.18 1.88 0.94
CA PHE A 15 -10.43 1.91 -0.50
C PHE A 15 -10.63 0.46 -0.95
N ALA A 16 -11.76 0.17 -1.56
CA ALA A 16 -12.11 -1.15 -2.05
C ALA A 16 -12.84 -1.12 -3.40
N SER A 17 -12.56 -0.09 -4.23
CA SER A 17 -13.14 0.01 -5.58
C SER A 17 -12.73 -1.17 -6.49
N LEU A 18 -11.71 -1.94 -6.10
CA LEU A 18 -11.35 -3.21 -6.71
C LEU A 18 -12.49 -4.25 -6.61
N LEU A 19 -13.23 -4.27 -5.49
CA LEU A 19 -14.34 -5.19 -5.25
C LEU A 19 -15.71 -4.55 -5.53
N ASP A 20 -15.84 -3.25 -5.26
CA ASP A 20 -17.07 -2.50 -5.56
C ASP A 20 -16.71 -1.04 -5.82
N ARG A 21 -17.14 -0.51 -6.98
CA ARG A 21 -16.79 0.86 -7.40
C ARG A 21 -17.26 1.95 -6.44
N GLN A 22 -18.23 1.66 -5.59
CA GLN A 22 -18.74 2.58 -4.57
C GLN A 22 -18.03 2.45 -3.22
N ALA A 23 -17.16 1.46 -3.07
CA ALA A 23 -16.45 1.18 -1.82
C ALA A 23 -15.15 1.97 -1.63
N GLY A 24 -15.06 3.17 -2.20
CA GLY A 24 -13.96 4.10 -2.01
C GLY A 24 -12.80 3.95 -2.98
N SER A 25 -12.25 5.08 -3.40
CA SER A 25 -11.08 5.14 -4.30
C SER A 25 -10.25 6.41 -4.08
N PHE A 26 -8.99 6.39 -4.52
CA PHE A 26 -8.13 7.56 -4.52
C PHE A 26 -7.45 7.75 -5.88
N ARG A 27 -7.99 8.66 -6.67
CA ARG A 27 -7.50 9.00 -8.00
C ARG A 27 -6.58 10.22 -7.95
N PHE A 28 -5.44 10.17 -8.64
CA PHE A 28 -4.57 11.30 -8.95
C PHE A 28 -4.01 11.09 -10.36
N ALA A 29 -4.63 11.72 -11.34
CA ALA A 29 -4.38 11.42 -12.76
C ALA A 29 -4.89 12.55 -13.66
N PRO A 30 -4.54 12.56 -14.96
CA PRO A 30 -5.11 13.53 -15.90
C PRO A 30 -6.64 13.48 -15.99
N ILE A 31 -7.24 14.64 -16.21
CA ILE A 31 -8.69 14.79 -16.37
C ILE A 31 -9.15 14.02 -17.60
N GLY A 32 -10.18 13.19 -17.44
CA GLY A 32 -10.84 12.47 -18.53
C GLY A 32 -10.03 11.31 -19.14
N ILE A 33 -8.85 10.99 -18.62
CA ILE A 33 -8.02 9.88 -19.09
C ILE A 33 -8.06 8.75 -18.06
N ASN A 34 -8.53 7.57 -18.47
CA ASN A 34 -8.73 6.43 -17.59
C ASN A 34 -7.65 5.34 -17.73
N HIS A 35 -6.88 5.35 -18.81
CA HIS A 35 -5.85 4.35 -19.07
C HIS A 35 -4.48 5.02 -19.17
N PRO A 36 -3.51 4.61 -18.32
CA PRO A 36 -2.14 5.11 -18.44
C PRO A 36 -1.46 4.56 -19.70
N SER A 37 -0.49 5.30 -20.21
CA SER A 37 0.33 4.86 -21.35
C SER A 37 1.38 3.81 -20.94
N ALA A 38 1.89 3.91 -19.72
CA ALA A 38 2.79 2.92 -19.13
C ALA A 38 2.68 2.92 -17.61
N ARG A 39 2.99 1.78 -17.02
CA ARG A 39 3.08 1.62 -15.56
C ARG A 39 4.20 0.63 -15.25
N ALA A 40 5.12 1.04 -14.40
CA ALA A 40 6.21 0.19 -13.94
C ALA A 40 6.65 0.62 -12.54
N TYR A 41 7.28 -0.27 -11.80
CA TYR A 41 8.00 0.12 -10.60
C TYR A 41 9.34 0.79 -10.98
N GLU A 42 9.74 1.79 -10.23
CA GLU A 42 11.09 2.33 -10.32
C GLU A 42 12.12 1.23 -10.02
N PRO A 43 13.18 1.05 -10.83
CA PRO A 43 14.10 -0.07 -10.67
C PRO A 43 14.68 -0.20 -9.25
N GLY A 44 14.60 -1.41 -8.70
CA GLY A 44 15.07 -1.72 -7.35
C GLY A 44 14.17 -1.19 -6.23
N THR A 45 12.90 -0.86 -6.50
CA THR A 45 11.99 -0.28 -5.50
C THR A 45 10.57 -0.82 -5.57
N ASN A 46 9.75 -0.44 -4.57
CA ASN A 46 8.29 -0.55 -4.60
C ASN A 46 7.60 0.82 -4.86
N VAL A 47 8.33 1.79 -5.42
CA VAL A 47 7.75 3.06 -5.89
C VAL A 47 7.15 2.84 -7.27
N LEU A 48 5.84 3.06 -7.41
CA LEU A 48 5.14 2.88 -8.67
C LEU A 48 5.23 4.15 -9.52
N VAL A 49 5.64 4.01 -10.76
CA VAL A 49 5.69 5.09 -11.77
C VAL A 49 4.62 4.86 -12.80
N THR A 50 3.74 5.82 -12.97
CA THR A 50 2.66 5.79 -13.97
C THR A 50 2.83 6.94 -14.94
N THR A 51 3.00 6.62 -16.22
CA THR A 51 3.11 7.59 -17.30
C THR A 51 1.76 7.79 -17.99
N TRP A 52 1.37 9.03 -18.15
CA TRP A 52 0.14 9.41 -18.82
C TRP A 52 0.45 10.31 -20.01
N LYS A 53 0.10 9.85 -21.19
CA LYS A 53 0.15 10.63 -22.42
C LYS A 53 -1.26 11.07 -22.79
N THR A 54 -1.47 12.37 -22.92
CA THR A 54 -2.76 12.98 -23.26
C THR A 54 -2.64 13.70 -24.59
N PRO A 55 -3.74 14.08 -25.23
CA PRO A 55 -3.67 14.90 -26.45
C PRO A 55 -2.98 16.25 -26.27
N SER A 56 -2.93 16.78 -25.04
CA SER A 56 -2.37 18.11 -24.73
C SER A 56 -1.02 18.08 -24.05
N GLY A 57 -0.49 16.90 -23.70
CA GLY A 57 0.81 16.81 -23.03
C GLY A 57 1.03 15.48 -22.33
N TRP A 58 2.08 15.45 -21.53
CA TRP A 58 2.59 14.24 -20.90
C TRP A 58 2.96 14.49 -19.44
N VAL A 59 2.50 13.63 -18.53
CA VAL A 59 2.82 13.68 -17.11
C VAL A 59 3.28 12.32 -16.59
N VAL A 60 4.10 12.37 -15.55
CA VAL A 60 4.56 11.18 -14.80
C VAL A 60 4.10 11.31 -13.35
N VAL A 61 3.42 10.29 -12.86
CA VAL A 61 2.98 10.17 -11.48
C VAL A 61 3.85 9.13 -10.77
N ARG A 62 4.31 9.44 -9.56
CA ARG A 62 4.98 8.50 -8.66
C ARG A 62 4.12 8.28 -7.43
N ASP A 63 3.90 7.03 -7.06
CA ASP A 63 3.12 6.61 -5.90
C ASP A 63 4.02 5.81 -4.95
N ALA A 64 4.07 6.19 -3.68
CA ALA A 64 4.87 5.52 -2.66
C ALA A 64 4.12 5.46 -1.31
N LEU A 65 4.08 4.28 -0.71
CA LEU A 65 3.92 4.15 0.74
C LEU A 65 5.29 4.50 1.34
N THR A 66 5.35 5.60 2.09
CA THR A 66 6.63 6.20 2.47
C THR A 66 7.32 5.45 3.60
N MET A 67 8.62 5.26 3.43
CA MET A 67 9.51 4.59 4.36
C MET A 67 10.62 5.55 4.75
N GLY A 68 10.98 5.55 6.03
CA GLY A 68 12.11 6.29 6.55
C GLY A 68 13.46 5.70 6.12
N PRO A 69 14.56 6.19 6.68
CA PRO A 69 15.87 5.64 6.41
C PRO A 69 15.93 4.19 6.91
N TYR A 70 16.47 3.29 6.09
CA TYR A 70 16.78 1.93 6.52
C TYR A 70 17.79 2.00 7.69
N PRO A 71 17.52 1.38 8.84
CA PRO A 71 18.48 1.39 9.95
C PRO A 71 19.77 0.75 9.47
N GLY A 72 20.91 1.40 9.74
CA GLY A 72 22.23 0.85 9.42
C GLY A 72 22.44 -0.50 10.09
N GLU A 73 23.34 -1.32 9.57
CA GLU A 73 23.66 -2.65 10.11
C GLU A 73 24.02 -2.62 11.62
N ASP A 74 24.60 -1.50 12.09
CA ASP A 74 24.95 -1.30 13.49
C ASP A 74 23.76 -1.07 14.43
N SER A 75 22.57 -0.78 13.90
CA SER A 75 21.35 -0.53 14.67
C SER A 75 20.43 -1.75 14.78
N ILE A 76 20.70 -2.79 14.00
CA ILE A 76 19.95 -4.04 14.01
C ILE A 76 20.77 -5.06 14.79
N THR A 77 20.40 -5.33 16.03
CA THR A 77 20.89 -6.51 16.72
C THR A 77 20.22 -7.74 16.12
N PRO A 78 21.00 -8.72 15.60
CA PRO A 78 20.43 -10.02 15.23
C PRO A 78 19.61 -10.52 16.44
N HIS A 79 18.37 -10.94 16.23
CA HIS A 79 17.47 -11.49 17.25
C HIS A 79 16.67 -10.49 18.11
N THR A 80 16.77 -9.17 17.90
CA THR A 80 15.84 -8.23 18.53
C THR A 80 14.87 -7.69 17.50
N ARG A 81 13.64 -8.13 17.59
CA ARG A 81 12.54 -7.55 16.82
C ARG A 81 12.36 -6.08 17.23
N PRO A 82 12.31 -5.13 16.31
CA PRO A 82 11.89 -3.79 16.67
C PRO A 82 10.47 -3.88 17.27
N PRO A 83 10.21 -3.29 18.44
CA PRO A 83 8.90 -3.33 19.08
C PRO A 83 7.83 -2.52 18.31
N THR A 84 8.24 -1.78 17.26
CA THR A 84 7.37 -0.90 16.47
C THR A 84 7.82 -0.88 15.02
N ASP A 85 6.95 -0.42 14.14
CA ASP A 85 7.20 -0.21 12.72
C ASP A 85 7.97 1.10 12.50
N TYR A 86 9.27 1.09 12.78
CA TYR A 86 10.12 2.29 12.77
C TYR A 86 10.28 2.95 11.42
N ASP A 87 10.19 2.17 10.35
CA ASP A 87 10.51 2.66 9.01
C ASP A 87 9.27 3.15 8.25
N ALA A 88 8.07 2.79 8.68
CA ALA A 88 6.84 3.23 8.06
C ALA A 88 6.45 4.63 8.55
N GLU A 89 6.24 5.55 7.63
CA GLU A 89 5.71 6.88 7.93
C GLU A 89 4.18 6.89 8.00
N HIS A 90 3.51 5.75 7.78
CA HIS A 90 2.05 5.64 7.74
C HIS A 90 1.40 6.65 6.79
N MET A 91 1.98 6.77 5.62
CA MET A 91 1.61 7.77 4.63
C MET A 91 1.73 7.22 3.21
N LEU A 92 0.76 7.56 2.37
CA LEU A 92 0.81 7.39 0.93
C LEU A 92 1.09 8.75 0.30
N VAL A 93 2.25 8.90 -0.34
CA VAL A 93 2.61 10.12 -1.09
C VAL A 93 2.49 9.84 -2.58
N ARG A 94 1.90 10.78 -3.28
CA ARG A 94 1.72 10.77 -4.74
C ARG A 94 2.22 12.08 -5.29
N THR A 95 3.23 12.05 -6.16
CA THR A 95 3.76 13.23 -6.82
C THR A 95 3.49 13.16 -8.33
N VAL A 96 3.36 14.29 -8.99
CA VAL A 96 3.21 14.39 -10.44
C VAL A 96 4.09 15.50 -10.99
N VAL A 97 4.68 15.26 -12.14
CA VAL A 97 5.42 16.28 -12.91
C VAL A 97 4.91 16.31 -14.35
N CYS A 98 4.69 17.49 -14.88
CA CYS A 98 4.42 17.69 -16.31
C CYS A 98 5.73 17.68 -17.07
N ILE A 99 5.86 16.76 -18.02
CA ILE A 99 7.08 16.60 -18.83
C ILE A 99 6.99 17.47 -20.08
N GLU A 100 5.81 17.52 -20.69
CA GLU A 100 5.59 18.21 -21.96
C GLU A 100 4.15 18.67 -22.09
N GLY A 101 3.92 19.79 -22.79
CA GLY A 101 2.60 20.34 -23.06
C GLY A 101 1.90 20.89 -21.82
N GLN A 102 0.59 20.85 -21.79
CA GLN A 102 -0.23 21.33 -20.68
C GLN A 102 -1.24 20.25 -20.30
N VAL A 103 -1.23 19.79 -19.04
CA VAL A 103 -2.08 18.69 -18.60
C VAL A 103 -2.89 19.08 -17.38
N GLY A 104 -4.22 19.00 -17.51
CA GLY A 104 -5.12 19.12 -16.35
C GLY A 104 -5.08 17.86 -15.48
N ILE A 105 -4.79 18.03 -14.19
CA ILE A 105 -4.76 16.97 -13.18
C ILE A 105 -6.03 17.03 -12.33
N ASP A 106 -6.59 15.86 -12.03
CA ASP A 106 -7.75 15.64 -11.16
C ASP A 106 -7.30 14.77 -9.96
N LEU A 107 -7.35 15.34 -8.77
CA LEU A 107 -7.26 14.63 -7.50
C LEU A 107 -8.68 14.37 -7.02
N VAL A 108 -9.01 13.11 -6.74
CA VAL A 108 -10.27 12.71 -6.10
C VAL A 108 -9.94 11.69 -5.03
N CYS A 109 -10.18 12.01 -3.77
CA CYS A 109 -10.01 11.12 -2.63
C CYS A 109 -11.37 10.87 -1.97
N GLU A 110 -11.82 9.63 -2.01
CA GLU A 110 -13.11 9.20 -1.51
C GLU A 110 -12.92 7.92 -0.68
N PRO A 111 -12.38 8.00 0.55
CA PRO A 111 -12.32 6.84 1.43
C PRO A 111 -13.73 6.43 1.86
N CYS A 112 -13.94 5.13 1.91
CA CYS A 112 -15.16 4.53 2.43
C CYS A 112 -14.77 3.41 3.40
N PHE A 113 -14.87 3.70 4.69
CA PHE A 113 -14.38 2.84 5.75
C PHE A 113 -15.22 1.56 5.88
N ASP A 114 -14.69 0.57 6.62
CA ASP A 114 -15.31 -0.71 6.87
C ASP A 114 -15.80 -1.38 5.58
N TYR A 115 -14.89 -1.54 4.62
CA TYR A 115 -15.18 -2.19 3.34
C TYR A 115 -16.33 -1.50 2.54
N GLY A 116 -16.39 -0.18 2.56
CA GLY A 116 -17.39 0.58 1.83
C GLY A 116 -18.69 0.87 2.58
N ARG A 117 -18.80 0.53 3.88
CA ARG A 117 -20.03 0.77 4.66
C ARG A 117 -20.16 2.18 5.20
N THR A 118 -19.04 2.81 5.52
CA THR A 118 -19.03 4.11 6.18
C THR A 118 -18.33 5.15 5.31
N PRO A 119 -19.09 5.98 4.58
CA PRO A 119 -18.51 7.09 3.83
C PRO A 119 -17.74 8.04 4.75
N ALA A 120 -16.70 8.67 4.23
CA ALA A 120 -15.92 9.63 5.00
C ALA A 120 -16.70 10.93 5.25
N GLU A 121 -16.55 11.44 6.47
CA GLU A 121 -16.90 12.82 6.81
C GLU A 121 -15.63 13.68 6.68
N TRP A 122 -15.72 14.77 5.89
CA TRP A 122 -14.58 15.62 5.60
C TRP A 122 -14.70 16.99 6.21
N THR A 123 -13.59 17.50 6.74
CA THR A 123 -13.45 18.89 7.21
C THR A 123 -12.13 19.47 6.71
N LEU A 124 -12.11 20.78 6.36
CA LEU A 124 -10.83 21.46 6.11
C LEU A 124 -10.10 21.63 7.44
N ALA A 125 -8.86 21.16 7.53
CA ALA A 125 -8.07 21.24 8.73
C ALA A 125 -7.60 22.70 8.92
N ASP A 126 -7.91 23.28 10.07
CA ASP A 126 -7.58 24.68 10.42
C ASP A 126 -8.05 25.73 9.39
N GLY A 127 -9.01 25.37 8.53
CA GLY A 127 -9.48 26.21 7.44
C GLY A 127 -8.51 26.34 6.26
N ASP A 128 -7.43 25.55 6.24
CA ASP A 128 -6.45 25.53 5.14
C ASP A 128 -7.05 24.83 3.92
N PRO A 129 -7.18 25.50 2.76
CA PRO A 129 -7.71 24.89 1.54
C PRO A 129 -6.79 23.80 0.94
N HIS A 130 -5.62 23.60 1.49
CA HIS A 130 -4.66 22.59 1.06
C HIS A 130 -4.60 21.37 1.98
N MET A 131 -5.44 21.34 3.02
CA MET A 131 -5.44 20.28 4.02
C MET A 131 -6.86 19.92 4.46
N ALA A 132 -7.22 18.64 4.39
CA ALA A 132 -8.54 18.16 4.79
C ALA A 132 -8.41 16.86 5.59
N ASP A 133 -9.21 16.75 6.66
CA ASP A 133 -9.27 15.56 7.50
C ASP A 133 -10.55 14.76 7.19
N ALA A 134 -10.37 13.45 6.94
CA ALA A 134 -11.44 12.48 6.77
C ALA A 134 -11.61 11.68 8.06
N SER A 135 -12.83 11.53 8.52
CA SER A 135 -13.16 10.68 9.66
C SER A 135 -14.26 9.67 9.32
N GLY A 136 -14.20 8.49 9.95
CA GLY A 136 -15.20 7.43 9.80
C GLY A 136 -14.76 6.17 10.52
N ALA A 137 -15.71 5.38 11.03
CA ALA A 137 -15.47 4.12 11.73
C ALA A 137 -14.37 4.20 12.83
N GLY A 138 -14.25 5.33 13.52
CA GLY A 138 -13.26 5.57 14.59
C GLY A 138 -11.83 5.84 14.10
N GLN A 139 -11.64 6.02 12.81
CA GLN A 139 -10.35 6.37 12.18
C GLN A 139 -10.36 7.82 11.69
N THR A 140 -9.18 8.42 11.60
CA THR A 140 -8.98 9.77 11.03
C THR A 140 -7.77 9.76 10.13
N PHE A 141 -7.91 10.33 8.93
CA PHE A 141 -6.84 10.48 7.94
C PHE A 141 -6.73 11.94 7.55
N ARG A 142 -5.51 12.37 7.24
CA ARG A 142 -5.25 13.71 6.70
C ARG A 142 -4.82 13.62 5.24
N LEU A 143 -5.54 14.33 4.38
CA LEU A 143 -5.13 14.59 3.01
C LEU A 143 -4.51 15.98 2.93
N ARG A 144 -3.28 16.07 2.45
CA ARG A 144 -2.59 17.32 2.13
C ARG A 144 -2.15 17.36 0.67
N SER A 145 -2.21 18.55 0.06
CA SER A 145 -1.82 18.76 -1.34
C SER A 145 -1.39 20.19 -1.56
N ASN A 146 -0.60 20.47 -2.59
CA ASN A 146 -0.44 21.85 -3.07
C ASN A 146 -1.58 22.30 -4.01
N LEU A 147 -2.53 21.42 -4.30
CA LEU A 147 -3.78 21.78 -4.97
C LEU A 147 -4.80 22.29 -3.96
N ALA A 148 -5.58 23.29 -4.35
CA ALA A 148 -6.72 23.69 -3.54
C ALA A 148 -7.77 22.57 -3.51
N LEU A 149 -8.19 22.18 -2.31
CA LEU A 149 -9.11 21.10 -2.04
C LEU A 149 -10.53 21.61 -1.84
N GLY A 150 -11.49 21.01 -2.51
CA GLY A 150 -12.91 21.25 -2.31
C GLY A 150 -13.60 20.00 -1.77
N ILE A 151 -14.45 20.15 -0.75
CA ILE A 151 -15.24 19.05 -0.20
C ILE A 151 -16.53 18.91 -1.01
N GLU A 152 -16.76 17.73 -1.56
CA GLU A 152 -17.96 17.36 -2.32
C GLU A 152 -18.62 16.13 -1.67
N SER A 153 -19.50 16.32 -0.69
CA SER A 153 -20.10 15.23 0.08
C SER A 153 -19.06 14.35 0.79
N SER A 154 -18.95 13.05 0.46
CA SER A 154 -18.02 12.07 1.05
C SER A 154 -16.62 12.07 0.43
N ARG A 155 -16.32 12.99 -0.48
CA ARG A 155 -15.03 13.06 -1.17
C ARG A 155 -14.43 14.46 -1.15
N VAL A 156 -13.11 14.49 -1.30
CA VAL A 156 -12.36 15.71 -1.56
C VAL A 156 -11.85 15.72 -2.98
N ARG A 157 -11.91 16.86 -3.64
CA ARG A 157 -11.42 17.06 -5.00
C ARG A 157 -10.49 18.25 -5.09
N GLY A 158 -9.42 18.09 -5.89
CA GLY A 158 -8.53 19.17 -6.30
C GLY A 158 -8.25 19.10 -7.79
N ARG A 159 -8.17 20.26 -8.45
CA ARG A 159 -7.85 20.34 -9.88
C ARG A 159 -6.84 21.42 -10.15
N HIS A 160 -5.91 21.14 -11.05
CA HIS A 160 -4.94 22.10 -11.52
C HIS A 160 -4.50 21.77 -12.94
N LYS A 161 -4.08 22.77 -13.69
CA LYS A 161 -3.50 22.62 -15.02
C LYS A 161 -2.00 22.82 -14.92
N LEU A 162 -1.24 21.75 -15.09
CA LEU A 162 0.21 21.77 -15.02
C LEU A 162 0.84 22.23 -16.34
N GLU A 163 1.81 23.12 -16.25
CA GLU A 163 2.73 23.54 -17.30
C GLU A 163 3.99 22.66 -17.32
N PRO A 164 4.82 22.66 -18.41
CA PRO A 164 6.06 21.90 -18.45
C PRO A 164 7.00 22.20 -17.29
N GLY A 165 7.44 21.17 -16.58
CA GLY A 165 8.29 21.27 -15.39
C GLY A 165 7.52 21.54 -14.09
N GLU A 166 6.26 21.92 -14.17
CA GLU A 166 5.44 22.13 -12.97
C GLU A 166 5.11 20.81 -12.28
N ARG A 167 5.07 20.85 -10.93
CA ARG A 167 4.90 19.69 -10.06
C ARG A 167 3.71 19.89 -9.13
N ALA A 168 3.02 18.79 -8.86
CA ALA A 168 2.01 18.75 -7.80
C ALA A 168 2.15 17.48 -6.98
N TYR A 169 1.57 17.49 -5.78
CA TYR A 169 1.54 16.32 -4.92
C TYR A 169 0.21 16.22 -4.17
N CYS A 170 -0.04 15.03 -3.67
CA CYS A 170 -0.97 14.79 -2.59
C CYS A 170 -0.43 13.69 -1.67
N ALA A 171 -0.73 13.81 -0.39
CA ALA A 171 -0.34 12.84 0.62
C ALA A 171 -1.55 12.50 1.50
N LEU A 172 -1.81 11.20 1.68
CA LEU A 172 -2.79 10.69 2.63
C LEU A 172 -2.04 10.08 3.81
N SER A 173 -2.21 10.66 5.00
CA SER A 173 -1.55 10.24 6.24
C SER A 173 -2.55 9.66 7.23
N TRP A 174 -2.14 8.58 7.89
CA TRP A 174 -2.80 7.98 9.04
C TRP A 174 -1.83 7.79 10.21
N ALA A 175 -0.67 8.46 10.15
CA ALA A 175 0.32 8.49 11.22
C ALA A 175 -0.26 9.10 12.50
N LYS A 176 0.29 8.71 13.63
CA LYS A 176 -0.01 9.36 14.91
C LYS A 176 0.40 10.83 14.83
N GLY A 177 -0.55 11.74 15.03
CA GLY A 177 -0.35 13.19 14.84
C GLY A 177 -0.67 13.70 13.45
N LEU A 178 -1.04 12.82 12.50
CA LEU A 178 -1.44 13.18 11.14
C LEU A 178 -0.40 14.06 10.41
N GLU A 179 0.88 13.74 10.57
CA GLU A 179 1.96 14.43 9.86
C GLU A 179 1.78 14.30 8.35
N ALA A 180 2.11 15.36 7.63
CA ALA A 180 2.01 15.40 6.17
C ALA A 180 3.12 16.29 5.59
N PRO A 181 3.54 16.10 4.33
CA PRO A 181 4.56 16.93 3.70
C PRO A 181 4.18 18.42 3.72
N ALA A 182 5.12 19.28 4.00
CA ALA A 182 4.90 20.73 4.05
C ALA A 182 4.61 21.31 2.67
N ASP A 183 5.32 20.85 1.65
CA ASP A 183 5.25 21.30 0.27
C ASP A 183 5.63 20.16 -0.71
N VAL A 184 5.76 20.48 -2.00
CA VAL A 184 6.10 19.51 -3.04
C VAL A 184 7.55 19.01 -2.91
N GLU A 185 8.45 19.84 -2.43
CA GLU A 185 9.85 19.50 -2.20
C GLU A 185 9.98 18.45 -1.07
N ASP A 186 9.25 18.62 0.04
CA ASP A 186 9.19 17.64 1.13
C ASP A 186 8.54 16.33 0.66
N ALA A 187 7.45 16.41 -0.11
CA ALA A 187 6.82 15.23 -0.68
C ALA A 187 7.78 14.42 -1.58
N GLU A 188 8.52 15.09 -2.45
CA GLU A 188 9.53 14.45 -3.31
C GLU A 188 10.72 13.91 -2.50
N ALA A 189 11.15 14.60 -1.45
CA ALA A 189 12.20 14.14 -0.56
C ALA A 189 11.82 12.83 0.16
N ARG A 190 10.56 12.67 0.59
CA ARG A 190 10.03 11.44 1.18
C ARG A 190 9.97 10.29 0.16
N VAL A 191 9.53 10.55 -1.07
CA VAL A 191 9.57 9.56 -2.16
C VAL A 191 11.03 9.15 -2.45
N ALA A 192 11.97 10.10 -2.46
CA ALA A 192 13.38 9.81 -2.66
C ALA A 192 14.00 9.03 -1.48
N ALA A 193 13.60 9.30 -0.25
CA ALA A 193 14.00 8.51 0.93
C ALA A 193 13.48 7.07 0.82
N THR A 194 12.21 6.90 0.45
CA THR A 194 11.61 5.58 0.19
C THR A 194 12.33 4.82 -0.93
N THR A 195 12.71 5.51 -2.01
CA THR A 195 13.53 4.93 -3.09
C THR A 195 14.89 4.43 -2.56
N ARG A 196 15.56 5.23 -1.72
CA ARG A 196 16.85 4.81 -1.10
C ARG A 196 16.67 3.63 -0.16
N PHE A 197 15.63 3.62 0.66
CA PHE A 197 15.28 2.50 1.52
C PHE A 197 15.19 1.18 0.73
N TRP A 198 14.37 1.12 -0.32
CA TRP A 198 14.20 -0.07 -1.13
C TRP A 198 15.48 -0.51 -1.82
N ARG A 199 16.24 0.43 -2.39
CA ARG A 199 17.53 0.14 -3.05
C ARG A 199 18.58 -0.36 -2.08
N SER A 200 18.64 0.21 -0.88
CA SER A 200 19.54 -0.25 0.19
C SER A 200 19.18 -1.67 0.61
N TRP A 201 17.90 -1.96 0.80
CA TRP A 201 17.44 -3.29 1.16
C TRP A 201 17.78 -4.33 0.10
N ILE A 202 17.38 -4.12 -1.15
CA ILE A 202 17.63 -5.09 -2.24
C ILE A 202 19.11 -5.18 -2.62
N GLY A 203 19.90 -4.16 -2.34
CA GLY A 203 21.36 -4.13 -2.57
C GLY A 203 22.13 -5.16 -1.73
N ARG A 204 21.52 -5.70 -0.67
CA ARG A 204 22.11 -6.80 0.14
C ARG A 204 21.90 -8.18 -0.50
N ALA A 205 20.95 -8.29 -1.42
CA ALA A 205 20.62 -9.55 -2.06
C ALA A 205 21.74 -10.03 -3.00
N ARG A 206 22.01 -11.33 -2.98
CA ARG A 206 22.82 -12.01 -3.99
C ARG A 206 21.96 -12.41 -5.16
N LEU A 207 21.79 -11.49 -6.11
CA LEU A 207 21.06 -11.80 -7.32
C LEU A 207 21.94 -12.67 -8.25
N PRO A 208 21.39 -13.73 -8.87
CA PRO A 208 22.13 -14.54 -9.81
C PRO A 208 22.44 -13.75 -11.08
N ASP A 209 23.61 -13.95 -11.68
CA ASP A 209 23.94 -13.46 -13.02
C ASP A 209 23.20 -14.29 -14.07
N HIS A 210 21.97 -13.91 -14.34
CA HIS A 210 21.04 -14.63 -15.19
C HIS A 210 20.04 -13.68 -15.85
N HIS A 211 19.52 -14.08 -17.02
CA HIS A 211 18.51 -13.25 -17.73
C HIS A 211 17.20 -13.01 -16.97
N PHE A 212 16.91 -13.76 -15.90
CA PHE A 212 15.79 -13.50 -15.00
C PHE A 212 16.13 -12.67 -13.76
N SER A 213 17.32 -12.11 -13.68
CA SER A 213 17.80 -11.38 -12.49
C SER A 213 16.85 -10.24 -12.09
N GLU A 214 16.35 -9.47 -13.07
CA GLU A 214 15.37 -8.40 -12.82
C GLU A 214 14.04 -8.94 -12.29
N ALA A 215 13.55 -10.06 -12.81
CA ALA A 215 12.32 -10.70 -12.34
C ALA A 215 12.48 -11.25 -10.92
N ILE A 216 13.65 -11.82 -10.60
CA ILE A 216 13.98 -12.30 -9.24
C ILE A 216 14.05 -11.12 -8.28
N GLN A 217 14.71 -10.01 -8.67
CA GLN A 217 14.75 -8.78 -7.88
C GLN A 217 13.33 -8.25 -7.61
N ARG A 218 12.48 -8.18 -8.64
CA ARG A 218 11.09 -7.74 -8.49
C ARG A 218 10.28 -8.65 -7.54
N SER A 219 10.51 -9.96 -7.62
CA SER A 219 9.86 -10.94 -6.73
C SER A 219 10.29 -10.75 -5.28
N ALA A 220 11.60 -10.57 -5.03
CA ALA A 220 12.10 -10.30 -3.68
C ALA A 220 11.48 -9.02 -3.07
N LEU A 221 11.42 -7.94 -3.85
CA LEU A 221 10.79 -6.68 -3.43
C LEU A 221 9.28 -6.84 -3.19
N ALA A 222 8.59 -7.68 -3.95
CA ALA A 222 7.18 -7.99 -3.73
C ALA A 222 6.98 -8.74 -2.41
N ILE A 223 7.79 -9.77 -2.15
CA ILE A 223 7.75 -10.56 -0.91
C ILE A 223 8.01 -9.65 0.30
N LYS A 224 9.05 -8.80 0.25
CA LYS A 224 9.32 -7.85 1.33
C LYS A 224 8.14 -6.88 1.54
N GLY A 225 7.50 -6.43 0.47
CA GLY A 225 6.30 -5.59 0.54
C GLY A 225 5.07 -6.29 1.14
N LEU A 226 5.08 -7.62 1.25
CA LEU A 226 4.04 -8.44 1.88
C LEU A 226 4.40 -8.86 3.32
N THR A 227 5.58 -8.49 3.80
CA THR A 227 6.02 -8.78 5.17
C THR A 227 5.54 -7.67 6.11
N TYR A 228 4.83 -8.06 7.15
CA TYR A 228 4.40 -7.17 8.22
C TYR A 228 5.53 -7.03 9.25
N MET A 229 6.24 -5.93 9.16
CA MET A 229 7.47 -5.70 9.91
C MET A 229 7.34 -5.86 11.44
N PRO A 230 6.27 -5.38 12.10
CA PRO A 230 6.15 -5.47 13.55
C PRO A 230 6.16 -6.90 14.11
N THR A 231 5.79 -7.90 13.33
CA THR A 231 5.76 -9.30 13.78
C THR A 231 6.64 -10.23 12.95
N GLY A 232 7.08 -9.82 11.76
CA GLY A 232 7.74 -10.68 10.79
C GLY A 232 6.79 -11.59 9.98
N ALA A 233 5.48 -11.50 10.22
CA ALA A 233 4.46 -12.26 9.48
C ALA A 233 4.46 -11.87 8.00
N THR A 234 4.22 -12.81 7.10
CA THR A 234 4.11 -12.55 5.66
C THR A 234 2.72 -12.97 5.18
N VAL A 235 1.97 -12.02 4.61
CA VAL A 235 0.64 -12.33 4.04
C VAL A 235 0.76 -12.98 2.67
N ALA A 236 -0.20 -13.84 2.32
CA ALA A 236 -0.21 -14.49 1.02
C ALA A 236 -0.52 -13.50 -0.12
N ALA A 237 -1.37 -12.50 0.14
CA ALA A 237 -1.60 -11.35 -0.76
C ALA A 237 -2.14 -10.14 0.05
N PRO A 238 -2.02 -8.90 -0.48
CA PRO A 238 -2.54 -7.72 0.22
C PRO A 238 -4.04 -7.50 0.01
N THR A 239 -4.72 -8.39 -0.73
CA THR A 239 -6.12 -8.27 -1.15
C THR A 239 -6.96 -9.44 -0.69
N THR A 240 -8.27 -9.25 -0.67
CA THR A 240 -9.25 -10.32 -0.47
C THR A 240 -10.13 -10.52 -1.72
N SER A 241 -10.72 -11.70 -1.83
CA SER A 241 -11.85 -12.00 -2.70
C SER A 241 -11.63 -11.77 -4.20
N LEU A 242 -10.39 -11.77 -4.65
CA LEU A 242 -10.08 -11.86 -6.07
C LEU A 242 -10.29 -13.31 -6.53
N PRO A 243 -11.04 -13.56 -7.62
CA PRO A 243 -11.35 -14.91 -8.06
C PRO A 243 -10.11 -15.62 -8.62
N GLU A 244 -9.93 -16.89 -8.27
CA GLU A 244 -8.89 -17.75 -8.88
C GLU A 244 -9.13 -17.92 -10.39
N THR A 245 -10.39 -17.88 -10.78
CA THR A 245 -10.84 -17.95 -12.18
C THR A 245 -11.89 -16.86 -12.43
N PRO A 246 -11.86 -16.13 -13.53
CA PRO A 246 -12.87 -15.14 -13.84
C PRO A 246 -14.29 -15.67 -13.68
N GLY A 247 -15.13 -14.99 -12.88
CA GLY A 247 -16.49 -15.40 -12.54
C GLY A 247 -16.61 -16.61 -11.60
N GLY A 248 -15.50 -17.10 -11.05
CA GLY A 248 -15.49 -18.23 -10.12
C GLY A 248 -15.91 -17.84 -8.70
N GLU A 249 -16.13 -18.88 -7.86
CA GLU A 249 -16.58 -18.74 -6.47
C GLU A 249 -15.44 -18.91 -5.44
N ARG A 250 -14.22 -19.22 -5.90
CA ARG A 250 -13.04 -19.37 -5.05
C ARG A 250 -12.37 -18.03 -4.81
N ASN A 251 -13.00 -17.23 -3.98
CA ASN A 251 -12.64 -15.84 -3.71
C ASN A 251 -12.23 -15.73 -2.24
N TRP A 252 -11.01 -16.18 -1.91
CA TRP A 252 -10.54 -16.28 -0.54
C TRP A 252 -9.94 -14.97 -0.03
N ASP A 253 -9.88 -14.82 1.30
CA ASP A 253 -9.12 -13.75 1.93
C ASP A 253 -7.66 -14.18 2.09
N TYR A 254 -6.76 -13.56 1.33
CA TYR A 254 -5.33 -13.87 1.33
C TYR A 254 -4.48 -12.95 2.23
N ARG A 255 -5.10 -12.07 3.01
CA ARG A 255 -4.41 -11.10 3.88
C ARG A 255 -3.90 -11.70 5.19
N TYR A 256 -3.71 -13.01 5.21
CA TYR A 256 -3.27 -13.81 6.36
C TYR A 256 -1.97 -14.54 6.08
N THR A 257 -1.33 -15.01 7.15
CA THR A 257 -0.06 -15.72 7.10
C THR A 257 -0.29 -17.22 7.05
N TRP A 258 0.07 -17.84 5.93
CA TRP A 258 -0.02 -19.29 5.72
C TRP A 258 1.31 -19.96 6.00
N MET A 259 1.33 -20.99 6.87
CA MET A 259 2.56 -21.72 7.21
C MET A 259 3.23 -22.35 5.99
N ARG A 260 2.45 -22.93 5.08
CA ARG A 260 2.96 -23.54 3.83
C ARG A 260 3.64 -22.50 2.94
N ASP A 261 2.96 -21.41 2.65
CA ASP A 261 3.42 -20.36 1.72
C ASP A 261 4.66 -19.67 2.27
N SER A 262 4.67 -19.43 3.57
CA SER A 262 5.80 -18.84 4.26
C SER A 262 7.08 -19.68 4.19
N THR A 263 6.98 -21.00 4.19
CA THR A 263 8.14 -21.89 4.03
C THR A 263 8.87 -21.64 2.70
N PHE A 264 8.13 -21.51 1.60
CA PHE A 264 8.73 -21.19 0.30
C PHE A 264 9.27 -19.77 0.24
N THR A 265 8.58 -18.82 0.89
CA THR A 265 9.03 -17.44 1.03
C THR A 265 10.38 -17.36 1.73
N LEU A 266 10.53 -18.05 2.88
CA LEU A 266 11.79 -18.10 3.62
C LEU A 266 12.90 -18.71 2.80
N GLN A 267 12.65 -19.83 2.10
CA GLN A 267 13.63 -20.48 1.25
C GLN A 267 14.09 -19.55 0.11
N ALA A 268 13.16 -18.79 -0.49
CA ALA A 268 13.50 -17.84 -1.54
C ALA A 268 14.35 -16.67 -1.02
N LEU A 269 14.01 -16.09 0.12
CA LEU A 269 14.77 -15.00 0.74
C LEU A 269 16.15 -15.46 1.19
N HIS A 270 16.25 -16.62 1.84
CA HIS A 270 17.52 -17.23 2.23
C HIS A 270 18.42 -17.49 1.01
N GLY A 271 17.88 -18.02 -0.08
CA GLY A 271 18.61 -18.23 -1.33
C GLY A 271 19.19 -16.95 -1.94
N LEU A 272 18.63 -15.79 -1.59
CA LEU A 272 19.10 -14.47 -1.99
C LEU A 272 19.99 -13.79 -0.92
N ASN A 273 20.35 -14.47 0.16
CA ASN A 273 21.09 -13.90 1.31
C ASN A 273 20.34 -12.78 2.04
N LEU A 274 19.02 -12.88 2.07
CA LEU A 274 18.12 -11.98 2.80
C LEU A 274 17.61 -12.69 4.07
N ASP A 275 18.56 -13.02 4.95
CA ASP A 275 18.31 -13.91 6.10
C ASP A 275 17.54 -13.22 7.23
N MET A 276 17.63 -11.90 7.35
CA MET A 276 16.95 -11.15 8.41
C MET A 276 15.43 -11.36 8.39
N GLU A 277 14.84 -11.31 7.22
CA GLU A 277 13.38 -11.54 7.03
C GLU A 277 12.99 -12.99 7.36
N ALA A 278 13.89 -13.93 7.08
CA ALA A 278 13.69 -15.33 7.44
C ALA A 278 13.74 -15.52 8.97
N ASP A 279 14.69 -14.89 9.65
CA ASP A 279 14.83 -14.92 11.10
C ASP A 279 13.63 -14.26 11.79
N GLU A 280 13.15 -13.13 11.29
CA GLU A 280 11.95 -12.46 11.79
C GLU A 280 10.72 -13.34 11.69
N PHE A 281 10.54 -14.06 10.57
CA PHE A 281 9.43 -14.99 10.43
C PHE A 281 9.56 -16.21 11.33
N ILE A 282 10.76 -16.77 11.51
CA ILE A 282 11.00 -17.86 12.47
C ILE A 282 10.63 -17.42 13.88
N GLN A 283 10.95 -16.18 14.24
CA GLN A 283 10.55 -15.62 15.53
C GLN A 283 9.03 -15.47 15.63
N PHE A 284 8.36 -15.02 14.56
CA PHE A 284 6.90 -14.98 14.52
C PHE A 284 6.30 -16.37 14.83
N ILE A 285 6.83 -17.44 14.19
CA ILE A 285 6.37 -18.81 14.47
C ILE A 285 6.63 -19.20 15.93
N ALA A 286 7.79 -18.83 16.48
CA ALA A 286 8.15 -19.16 17.87
C ALA A 286 7.23 -18.49 18.90
N ASP A 287 6.66 -17.33 18.55
CA ASP A 287 5.74 -16.58 19.39
C ASP A 287 4.27 -17.05 19.26
N LEU A 288 3.97 -17.94 18.29
CA LEU A 288 2.62 -18.47 18.13
C LEU A 288 2.24 -19.42 19.28
N GLU A 289 1.03 -19.26 19.78
CA GLU A 289 0.47 -20.23 20.73
C GLU A 289 0.09 -21.52 19.99
N PRO A 290 0.61 -22.68 20.39
CA PRO A 290 0.21 -23.95 19.81
C PRO A 290 -1.23 -24.29 20.19
N THR A 291 -1.85 -25.20 19.46
CA THR A 291 -3.14 -25.80 19.81
C THR A 291 -3.00 -26.70 21.06
N GLU A 292 -4.13 -27.17 21.61
CA GLU A 292 -4.12 -28.02 22.81
C GLU A 292 -3.30 -29.32 22.62
N ASP A 293 -3.23 -29.83 21.39
CA ASP A 293 -2.43 -31.00 21.02
C ASP A 293 -0.97 -30.68 20.64
N GLY A 294 -0.58 -29.41 20.77
CA GLY A 294 0.78 -28.94 20.44
C GLY A 294 1.03 -28.67 18.95
N SER A 295 0.02 -28.77 18.09
CA SER A 295 0.13 -28.46 16.67
C SER A 295 -0.02 -26.96 16.38
N LEU A 296 0.39 -26.52 15.19
CA LEU A 296 0.14 -25.18 14.65
C LEU A 296 -1.07 -25.22 13.69
N GLN A 297 -1.82 -24.13 13.64
CA GLN A 297 -2.85 -23.94 12.60
C GLN A 297 -2.19 -23.78 11.22
N ILE A 298 -2.99 -24.00 10.17
CA ILE A 298 -2.51 -23.80 8.79
C ILE A 298 -2.28 -22.33 8.43
N MET A 299 -2.98 -21.39 9.11
CA MET A 299 -2.85 -19.95 8.92
C MET A 299 -3.16 -19.16 10.18
N TYR A 300 -2.66 -17.94 10.25
CA TYR A 300 -2.78 -17.01 11.37
C TYR A 300 -3.00 -15.57 10.87
N GLY A 301 -3.56 -14.71 11.72
CA GLY A 301 -3.47 -13.27 11.52
C GLY A 301 -2.02 -12.78 11.57
N ILE A 302 -1.77 -11.60 11.05
CA ILE A 302 -0.42 -10.99 11.09
C ILE A 302 0.07 -10.65 12.50
N ASP A 303 -0.83 -10.61 13.47
CA ASP A 303 -0.59 -10.46 14.91
C ASP A 303 -0.49 -11.78 15.66
N GLY A 304 -0.57 -12.91 14.95
CA GLY A 304 -0.55 -14.26 15.52
C GLY A 304 -1.93 -14.77 15.99
N ARG A 305 -3.01 -14.00 15.81
CA ARG A 305 -4.35 -14.45 16.23
C ARG A 305 -4.79 -15.70 15.50
N ARG A 306 -5.54 -16.54 16.20
CA ARG A 306 -6.03 -17.84 15.75
C ARG A 306 -7.46 -17.81 15.24
N ASP A 307 -8.28 -16.88 15.74
CA ASP A 307 -9.66 -16.71 15.30
C ASP A 307 -9.69 -15.94 13.98
N LEU A 308 -9.96 -16.68 12.91
CA LEU A 308 -10.03 -16.20 11.53
C LEU A 308 -11.36 -16.65 10.94
N THR A 309 -12.46 -16.40 11.67
CA THR A 309 -13.80 -16.83 11.24
C THR A 309 -14.20 -16.10 9.96
N GLU A 310 -14.36 -16.86 8.87
CA GLU A 310 -14.80 -16.34 7.58
C GLU A 310 -16.22 -15.78 7.66
N SER A 311 -16.41 -14.62 7.05
CA SER A 311 -17.72 -14.00 6.86
C SER A 311 -17.91 -13.56 5.41
N THR A 312 -19.14 -13.61 4.90
CA THR A 312 -19.49 -13.16 3.56
C THR A 312 -20.02 -11.72 3.59
N ARG A 313 -19.59 -10.93 2.61
CA ARG A 313 -19.99 -9.53 2.42
C ARG A 313 -20.92 -9.43 1.22
N ASP A 314 -22.24 -9.54 1.48
CA ASP A 314 -23.28 -9.48 0.45
C ASP A 314 -23.53 -8.05 -0.07
N ASP A 315 -23.06 -7.06 0.67
CA ASP A 315 -23.11 -5.63 0.36
C ASP A 315 -22.09 -5.18 -0.69
N LEU A 316 -21.11 -6.04 -1.05
CA LEU A 316 -20.13 -5.77 -2.11
C LEU A 316 -20.44 -6.59 -3.38
N SER A 317 -20.25 -5.98 -4.54
CA SER A 317 -20.52 -6.64 -5.84
C SER A 317 -19.50 -7.73 -6.20
N GLY A 318 -18.31 -7.69 -5.63
CA GLY A 318 -17.17 -8.55 -5.98
C GLY A 318 -16.43 -8.07 -7.22
N TYR A 319 -15.18 -8.55 -7.39
CA TYR A 319 -14.35 -8.20 -8.54
C TYR A 319 -15.02 -8.62 -9.85
N GLU A 320 -15.33 -7.64 -10.70
CA GLU A 320 -16.11 -7.85 -11.95
C GLU A 320 -17.41 -8.66 -11.75
N GLY A 321 -18.03 -8.50 -10.58
CA GLY A 321 -19.27 -9.20 -10.22
C GLY A 321 -19.06 -10.63 -9.69
N ALA A 322 -17.82 -11.07 -9.50
CA ALA A 322 -17.52 -12.40 -8.95
C ALA A 322 -17.83 -12.45 -7.45
N ARG A 323 -18.72 -13.34 -7.06
CA ARG A 323 -19.15 -13.58 -5.68
C ARG A 323 -18.80 -15.00 -5.24
N PRO A 324 -18.74 -15.28 -3.93
CA PRO A 324 -18.93 -14.37 -2.79
C PRO A 324 -17.72 -13.47 -2.54
N VAL A 325 -17.92 -12.33 -1.85
CA VAL A 325 -16.85 -11.56 -1.23
C VAL A 325 -16.67 -12.07 0.19
N ARG A 326 -15.48 -12.55 0.53
CA ARG A 326 -15.16 -13.16 1.82
C ARG A 326 -14.15 -12.34 2.60
N ILE A 327 -14.28 -12.35 3.92
CA ILE A 327 -13.40 -11.69 4.88
C ILE A 327 -13.24 -12.62 6.07
N GLY A 328 -12.00 -12.82 6.50
CA GLY A 328 -11.67 -13.73 7.60
C GLY A 328 -11.00 -15.02 7.18
#